data_f53123e1bd47da4865677988e4cb05af
#
_entry.id   f53123e1bd47da4865677988e4cb05af
#
_cell.length_a   1.000
_cell.length_b   1.000
_cell.length_c   1.000
_cell.angle_alpha   90.00
_cell.angle_beta   90.00
_cell.angle_gamma   90.00
#
_symmetry.space_group_name_H-M   'P 1'
#
loop_
_entity.id
_entity.type
_entity.pdbx_description
1 polymer ?
#
loop_
_entity_poly.entity_id
_entity_poly.type
_entity_poly.pdbx_seq_one_letter_code
_entity_poly.pdbx_strand_id
1 'polypeptide(L)'
;MAFSKSFPKTLEGVSYPKWIEIYLSENEESEVEEKTRLDNKELMIKCIEDAKDIARLSQLNNYQSDIINMAISLFEKLASHSVYAKERRCKDKFDKKNV
;
A
#
# COMPACT_ATOMS: atom_id res chain seq x y z
N MET A 1 -14.86 -13.63 4.31
CA MET A 1 -13.62 -14.36 4.61
C MET A 1 -12.57 -13.39 5.14
N ALA A 2 -11.90 -13.76 6.23
CA ALA A 2 -10.82 -12.94 6.78
C ALA A 2 -9.59 -13.04 5.88
N PHE A 3 -8.88 -11.91 5.71
CA PHE A 3 -7.60 -11.90 5.03
C PHE A 3 -6.55 -12.63 5.84
N SER A 4 -5.75 -13.44 5.20
CA SER A 4 -4.67 -14.15 5.87
C SER A 4 -3.45 -14.28 4.96
N LYS A 5 -2.30 -14.51 5.58
CA LYS A 5 -1.05 -14.79 4.87
C LYS A 5 -0.20 -15.71 5.73
N SER A 6 0.45 -16.67 5.07
CA SER A 6 1.32 -17.63 5.74
C SER A 6 2.78 -17.21 5.64
N PHE A 7 3.53 -17.45 6.72
CA PHE A 7 4.95 -17.12 6.80
C PHE A 7 5.73 -18.33 7.28
N PRO A 8 6.95 -18.55 6.75
CA PRO A 8 7.76 -19.67 7.19
C PRO A 8 8.46 -19.37 8.52
N LYS A 9 8.46 -20.38 9.40
CA LYS A 9 9.21 -20.33 10.65
C LYS A 9 10.02 -21.62 10.79
N THR A 10 11.34 -21.50 10.86
CA THR A 10 12.23 -22.64 11.06
C THR A 10 12.35 -22.93 12.54
N LEU A 11 12.00 -24.14 12.93
CA LEU A 11 12.12 -24.61 14.32
C LEU A 11 13.46 -25.27 14.52
N GLU A 12 13.98 -25.21 15.76
CA GLU A 12 15.23 -25.90 16.15
C GLU A 12 15.12 -27.40 15.92
N GLY A 13 16.14 -27.98 15.26
CA GLY A 13 16.19 -29.41 15.01
C GLY A 13 15.37 -29.88 13.83
N VAL A 14 14.76 -28.95 13.05
CA VAL A 14 13.95 -29.27 11.88
C VAL A 14 14.62 -28.69 10.63
N SER A 15 14.71 -29.51 9.57
CA SER A 15 15.40 -29.13 8.34
C SER A 15 14.53 -28.34 7.36
N TYR A 16 13.25 -28.17 7.64
CA TYR A 16 12.31 -27.45 6.79
C TYR A 16 11.46 -26.48 7.60
N PRO A 17 11.00 -25.36 7.01
CA PRO A 17 10.18 -24.39 7.72
C PRO A 17 8.76 -24.90 7.92
N LYS A 18 8.16 -24.50 9.03
CA LYS A 18 6.74 -24.69 9.29
C LYS A 18 6.03 -23.39 8.89
N TRP A 19 4.99 -23.50 8.08
CA TRP A 19 4.21 -22.34 7.65
C TRP A 19 3.16 -21.98 8.69
N ILE A 20 3.18 -20.73 9.12
CA ILE A 20 2.24 -20.21 10.12
C ILE A 20 1.34 -19.21 9.43
N GLU A 21 0.02 -19.45 9.51
CA GLU A 21 -0.98 -18.56 8.92
C GLU A 21 -1.37 -17.48 9.92
N ILE A 22 -1.30 -16.23 9.46
CA ILE A 22 -1.68 -15.06 10.25
C ILE A 22 -2.93 -14.45 9.63
N TYR A 23 -3.95 -14.26 10.46
CA TYR A 23 -5.24 -13.71 10.05
C TYR A 23 -5.38 -12.26 10.50
N LEU A 24 -6.09 -11.47 9.73
CA LEU A 24 -6.55 -10.15 10.15
C LEU A 24 -8.02 -10.24 10.55
N SER A 25 -8.37 -9.59 11.66
CA SER A 25 -9.78 -9.44 12.05
C SER A 25 -10.48 -8.48 11.09
N GLU A 26 -11.80 -8.48 11.09
CA GLU A 26 -12.59 -7.52 10.29
C GLU A 26 -12.22 -6.08 10.62
N ASN A 27 -12.02 -5.78 11.90
CA ASN A 27 -11.60 -4.45 12.33
C ASN A 27 -10.23 -4.08 11.80
N GLU A 28 -9.27 -5.02 11.84
CA GLU A 28 -7.93 -4.79 11.31
C GLU A 28 -7.95 -4.56 9.81
N GLU A 29 -8.74 -5.33 9.06
CA GLU A 29 -8.89 -5.14 7.62
C GLU A 29 -9.49 -3.76 7.32
N SER A 30 -10.52 -3.36 8.06
CA SER A 30 -11.17 -2.06 7.89
C SER A 30 -10.22 -0.91 8.18
N GLU A 31 -9.41 -1.04 9.22
CA GLU A 31 -8.39 -0.03 9.57
C GLU A 31 -7.36 0.12 8.46
N VAL A 32 -6.86 -0.99 7.92
CA VAL A 32 -5.85 -0.98 6.85
C VAL A 32 -6.45 -0.39 5.57
N GLU A 33 -7.68 -0.78 5.22
CA GLU A 33 -8.35 -0.26 4.03
C GLU A 33 -8.59 1.24 4.12
N GLU A 34 -9.05 1.72 5.27
CA GLU A 34 -9.30 3.14 5.49
C GLU A 34 -8.00 3.95 5.43
N LYS A 35 -6.95 3.46 6.08
CA LYS A 35 -5.66 4.12 6.05
C LYS A 35 -5.10 4.19 4.64
N THR A 36 -5.15 3.09 3.89
CA THR A 36 -4.69 3.05 2.50
C THR A 36 -5.48 4.03 1.64
N ARG A 37 -6.79 4.10 1.85
CA ARG A 37 -7.65 5.04 1.11
C ARG A 37 -7.25 6.49 1.39
N LEU A 38 -7.02 6.84 2.64
CA LEU A 38 -6.61 8.19 3.03
C LEU A 38 -5.21 8.52 2.50
N ASP A 39 -4.27 7.60 2.61
CA ASP A 39 -2.91 7.79 2.11
C ASP A 39 -2.93 8.01 0.59
N ASN A 40 -3.75 7.24 -0.13
CA ASN A 40 -3.86 7.39 -1.59
C ASN A 40 -4.53 8.72 -1.98
N LYS A 41 -5.50 9.21 -1.19
CA LYS A 41 -6.08 10.53 -1.44
C LYS A 41 -5.04 11.64 -1.27
N GLU A 42 -4.24 11.59 -0.22
CA GLU A 42 -3.17 12.54 0.01
C GLU A 42 -2.13 12.47 -1.11
N LEU A 43 -1.79 11.25 -1.55
CA LEU A 43 -0.86 11.05 -2.65
C LEU A 43 -1.39 11.66 -3.94
N MET A 44 -2.69 11.49 -4.23
CA MET A 44 -3.30 12.08 -5.42
C MET A 44 -3.23 13.60 -5.42
N ILE A 45 -3.44 14.23 -4.26
CA ILE A 45 -3.30 15.68 -4.11
C ILE A 45 -1.88 16.11 -4.44
N LYS A 46 -0.89 15.39 -3.93
CA LYS A 46 0.52 15.66 -4.24
C LYS A 46 0.82 15.47 -5.72
N CYS A 47 0.26 14.44 -6.35
CA CYS A 47 0.44 14.20 -7.78
C CYS A 47 -0.15 15.33 -8.62
N ILE A 48 -1.29 15.90 -8.21
CA ILE A 48 -1.87 17.06 -8.89
C ILE A 48 -0.94 18.27 -8.78
N GLU A 49 -0.38 18.52 -7.60
CA GLU A 49 0.58 19.59 -7.39
C GLU A 49 1.83 19.41 -8.25
N ASP A 50 2.38 18.19 -8.29
CA ASP A 50 3.55 17.86 -9.10
C ASP A 50 3.26 18.04 -10.59
N ALA A 51 2.08 17.63 -11.04
CA ALA A 51 1.68 17.80 -12.44
C ALA A 51 1.59 19.28 -12.82
N LYS A 52 1.07 20.12 -11.93
CA LYS A 52 1.05 21.58 -12.13
C LYS A 52 2.46 22.15 -12.26
N ASP A 53 3.36 21.71 -11.40
CA ASP A 53 4.76 22.14 -11.42
C ASP A 53 5.44 21.70 -12.72
N ILE A 54 5.24 20.46 -13.14
CA ILE A 54 5.79 19.94 -14.40
C ILE A 54 5.29 20.77 -15.58
N ALA A 55 3.99 21.07 -15.66
CA ALA A 55 3.42 21.87 -16.72
C ALA A 55 4.03 23.27 -16.74
N ARG A 56 4.19 23.90 -15.58
CA ARG A 56 4.77 25.24 -15.45
C ARG A 56 6.25 25.24 -15.86
N LEU A 57 7.04 24.30 -15.35
CA LEU A 57 8.48 24.22 -15.63
C LEU A 57 8.76 23.86 -17.09
N SER A 58 7.88 23.09 -17.72
CA SER A 58 8.00 22.66 -19.11
C SER A 58 7.34 23.64 -20.09
N GLN A 59 6.80 24.76 -19.62
CA GLN A 59 6.11 25.76 -20.41
C GLN A 59 4.91 25.19 -21.20
N LEU A 60 4.27 24.16 -20.63
CA LEU A 60 3.07 23.57 -21.22
C LEU A 60 1.83 24.33 -20.79
N ASN A 61 0.78 24.22 -21.60
CA ASN A 61 -0.52 24.80 -21.25
C ASN A 61 -1.06 24.13 -19.98
N ASN A 62 -1.61 24.94 -19.09
CA ASN A 62 -2.10 24.46 -17.79
C ASN A 62 -3.60 24.14 -17.87
N TYR A 63 -4.02 23.30 -18.81
CA TYR A 63 -5.40 22.86 -18.91
C TYR A 63 -5.70 21.83 -17.82
N GLN A 64 -6.87 21.95 -17.21
CA GLN A 64 -7.27 21.10 -16.09
C GLN A 64 -7.26 19.61 -16.46
N SER A 65 -7.76 19.27 -17.65
CA SER A 65 -7.79 17.88 -18.12
C SER A 65 -6.38 17.29 -18.27
N ASP A 66 -5.44 18.09 -18.77
CA ASP A 66 -4.06 17.62 -18.95
C ASP A 66 -3.35 17.44 -17.60
N ILE A 67 -3.59 18.35 -16.66
CA ILE A 67 -3.06 18.24 -15.31
C ILE A 67 -3.57 16.96 -14.62
N ILE A 68 -4.87 16.68 -14.72
CA ILE A 68 -5.46 15.48 -14.13
C ILE A 68 -4.89 14.22 -14.78
N ASN A 69 -4.71 14.18 -16.09
CA ASN A 69 -4.13 13.03 -16.77
C ASN A 69 -2.69 12.77 -16.35
N MET A 70 -1.87 13.81 -16.22
CA MET A 70 -0.51 13.68 -15.70
C MET A 70 -0.50 13.18 -14.26
N ALA A 71 -1.40 13.72 -13.43
CA ALA A 71 -1.51 13.32 -12.03
C ALA A 71 -1.90 11.86 -11.90
N ILE A 72 -2.81 11.36 -12.74
CA ILE A 72 -3.21 9.95 -12.76
C ILE A 72 -2.01 9.06 -13.08
N SER A 73 -1.20 9.43 -14.06
CA SER A 73 -0.01 8.66 -14.42
C SER A 73 1.00 8.59 -13.27
N LEU A 74 1.22 9.70 -12.57
CA LEU A 74 2.09 9.73 -11.40
C LEU A 74 1.52 8.88 -10.26
N PHE A 75 0.21 9.01 -10.02
CA PHE A 75 -0.50 8.30 -8.98
C PHE A 75 -0.42 6.78 -9.18
N GLU A 76 -0.65 6.30 -10.41
CA GLU A 76 -0.61 4.87 -10.71
C GLU A 76 0.75 4.23 -10.38
N LYS A 77 1.82 4.98 -10.56
CA LYS A 77 3.17 4.48 -10.23
C LYS A 77 3.46 4.44 -8.74
N LEU A 78 2.85 5.34 -7.97
CA LEU A 78 3.18 5.54 -6.56
C LEU A 78 2.14 4.98 -5.59
N ALA A 79 0.91 4.77 -6.06
CA ALA A 79 -0.17 4.32 -5.21
C ALA A 79 0.05 2.87 -4.73
N SER A 80 -0.35 2.62 -3.48
CA SER A 80 -0.29 1.29 -2.89
C SER A 80 -1.67 0.64 -2.91
N HIS A 81 -1.71 -0.65 -3.18
CA HIS A 81 -2.94 -1.43 -3.05
C HIS A 81 -3.14 -1.86 -1.61
N SER A 82 -4.40 -1.92 -1.17
CA SER A 82 -4.75 -2.33 0.19
C SER A 82 -4.27 -3.76 0.51
N VAL A 83 -4.16 -4.62 -0.51
CA VAL A 83 -3.64 -5.97 -0.35
C VAL A 83 -2.23 -5.96 0.22
N TYR A 84 -1.35 -5.10 -0.31
CA TYR A 84 0.03 -5.00 0.19
C TYR A 84 0.08 -4.49 1.63
N ALA A 85 -0.80 -3.55 1.97
CA ALA A 85 -0.89 -3.04 3.34
C ALA A 85 -1.38 -4.14 4.30
N LYS A 86 -2.34 -4.96 3.88
CA LYS A 86 -2.83 -6.10 4.66
C LYS A 86 -1.74 -7.15 4.85
N GLU A 87 -0.97 -7.44 3.80
CA GLU A 87 0.16 -8.37 3.89
C GLU A 87 1.21 -7.87 4.88
N ARG A 88 1.52 -6.57 4.85
CA ARG A 88 2.44 -5.96 5.80
C ARG A 88 1.93 -6.05 7.22
N ARG A 89 0.64 -5.83 7.44
CA ARG A 89 0.03 -5.98 8.77
C ARG A 89 0.17 -7.42 9.29
N CYS A 90 -0.04 -8.41 8.42
CA CYS A 90 0.16 -9.82 8.76
C CYS A 90 1.63 -10.08 9.13
N LYS A 91 2.56 -9.53 8.37
CA LYS A 91 3.99 -9.68 8.62
C LYS A 91 4.38 -9.08 9.98
N ASP A 92 3.84 -7.91 10.30
CA ASP A 92 4.08 -7.26 11.59
C ASP A 92 3.56 -8.13 12.74
N LYS A 93 2.37 -8.71 12.59
CA LYS A 93 1.80 -9.63 13.59
C LYS A 93 2.67 -10.88 13.76
N PHE A 94 3.14 -11.43 12.65
CA PHE A 94 4.02 -12.59 12.66
C PHE A 94 5.33 -12.28 13.39
N ASP A 95 5.96 -11.15 13.07
CA ASP A 95 7.23 -10.75 13.68
C ASP A 95 7.09 -10.52 15.17
N LYS A 96 6.00 -9.93 15.62
CA LYS A 96 5.72 -9.71 17.05
C LYS A 96 5.57 -11.03 17.82
N LYS A 97 4.92 -12.03 17.21
CA LYS A 97 4.70 -13.32 17.84
C LYS A 97 5.95 -14.19 17.88
N ASN A 98 6.89 -13.96 16.98
CA ASN A 98 8.03 -14.84 16.76
C ASN A 98 9.39 -14.20 17.05
N VAL A 99 9.37 -13.16 17.84
CA VAL A 99 10.57 -12.48 18.34
C VAL A 99 11.07 -13.20 19.60
#